data_0f7a17fe800bf692d19da36ffd353575
#
_entry.id   0f7a17fe800bf692d19da36ffd353575
#
_cell.length_a   1.000
_cell.length_b   1.000
_cell.length_c   1.000
_cell.angle_alpha   90.00
_cell.angle_beta   90.00
_cell.angle_gamma   90.00
#
_symmetry.space_group_name_H-M   'P 1'
#
loop_
_entity.id
_entity.type
_entity.pdbx_description
1 polymer ?
#
loop_
_entity_poly.entity_id
_entity_poly.type
_entity_poly.pdbx_seq_one_letter_code
_entity_poly.pdbx_strand_id
1 'polypeptide(L)'
;MLNVVLYQPEIPPNTGNIIRLCANTRARLHLVGPLGFVLDDARLKRAGLDYRDMAEVRQYEHWNAFTGQNPNMPLWAFSTRGSVPYHEAGFRKGDGLLFGPESRGLPDDVLGECPAARRLRLPMRQDSRSLNLSNTVAVGLYEGLRQLGFENLY
;
A
#
# COMPACT_ATOMS: atom_id res chain seq x y z
N MET A 1 13.84 4.28 -2.33
CA MET A 1 12.55 3.83 -2.89
C MET A 1 11.70 3.26 -1.79
N LEU A 2 10.45 3.67 -1.72
CA LEU A 2 9.47 3.07 -0.81
C LEU A 2 8.67 1.98 -1.53
N ASN A 3 8.12 1.07 -0.75
CA ASN A 3 7.25 0.01 -1.25
C ASN A 3 5.84 0.22 -0.73
N VAL A 4 4.85 0.00 -1.59
CA VAL A 4 3.44 -0.04 -1.22
C VAL A 4 2.97 -1.49 -1.34
N VAL A 5 2.36 -2.01 -0.30
CA VAL A 5 1.88 -3.39 -0.26
C VAL A 5 0.39 -3.40 -0.04
N LEU A 6 -0.36 -3.92 -1.00
CA LEU A 6 -1.82 -4.06 -0.90
C LEU A 6 -2.16 -5.52 -0.62
N TYR A 7 -2.74 -5.77 0.55
CA TYR A 7 -3.20 -7.10 0.93
C TYR A 7 -4.62 -7.32 0.43
N GLN A 8 -4.77 -8.21 -0.53
CA GLN A 8 -6.04 -8.64 -1.12
C GLN A 8 -6.97 -7.48 -1.49
N PRO A 9 -6.52 -6.53 -2.33
CA PRO A 9 -7.38 -5.42 -2.75
C PRO A 9 -8.60 -5.94 -3.51
N GLU A 10 -9.71 -5.22 -3.39
CA GLU A 10 -11.02 -5.68 -3.85
C GLU A 10 -11.60 -4.82 -4.98
N ILE A 11 -11.28 -3.54 -5.00
CA ILE A 11 -11.94 -2.57 -5.88
C ILE A 11 -11.00 -2.12 -6.99
N PRO A 12 -11.24 -2.54 -8.26
CA PRO A 12 -10.32 -2.25 -9.37
C PRO A 12 -9.95 -0.77 -9.55
N PRO A 13 -10.87 0.20 -9.49
CA PRO A 13 -10.50 1.60 -9.63
C PRO A 13 -9.49 2.08 -8.58
N ASN A 14 -9.58 1.58 -7.35
CA ASN A 14 -8.60 1.93 -6.31
C ASN A 14 -7.21 1.40 -6.68
N THR A 15 -7.12 0.14 -7.07
CA THR A 15 -5.84 -0.45 -7.49
C THR A 15 -5.27 0.27 -8.70
N GLY A 16 -6.10 0.63 -9.68
CA GLY A 16 -5.66 1.41 -10.85
C GLY A 16 -5.06 2.76 -10.47
N ASN A 17 -5.71 3.49 -9.57
CA ASN A 17 -5.20 4.77 -9.07
C ASN A 17 -3.88 4.59 -8.32
N ILE A 18 -3.75 3.53 -7.55
CA ILE A 18 -2.52 3.25 -6.79
C ILE A 18 -1.38 2.85 -7.73
N ILE A 19 -1.66 2.08 -8.78
CA ILE A 19 -0.65 1.78 -9.81
C ILE A 19 -0.09 3.07 -10.40
N ARG A 20 -0.98 4.00 -10.80
CA ARG A 20 -0.55 5.29 -11.34
C ARG A 20 0.24 6.11 -10.32
N LEU A 21 -0.22 6.14 -9.08
CA LEU A 21 0.47 6.83 -7.99
C LEU A 21 1.90 6.30 -7.81
N CYS A 22 2.06 4.99 -7.76
CA CYS A 22 3.36 4.36 -7.58
C CYS A 22 4.27 4.62 -8.78
N ALA A 23 3.75 4.56 -10.00
CA ALA A 23 4.50 4.89 -11.20
C ALA A 23 5.03 6.34 -11.16
N ASN A 24 4.20 7.28 -10.71
CA ASN A 24 4.55 8.69 -10.65
C ASN A 24 5.53 9.03 -9.52
N THR A 25 5.62 8.20 -8.50
CA THR A 25 6.45 8.45 -7.32
C THR A 25 7.65 7.51 -7.22
N ARG A 26 7.84 6.66 -8.22
CA ARG A 26 8.90 5.64 -8.24
C ARG A 26 8.81 4.64 -7.08
N ALA A 27 7.64 4.53 -6.45
CA ALA A 27 7.40 3.50 -5.45
C ALA A 27 7.15 2.16 -6.14
N ARG A 28 7.61 1.07 -5.52
CA ARG A 28 7.29 -0.28 -5.99
C ARG A 28 5.99 -0.73 -5.38
N LEU A 29 5.09 -1.26 -6.21
CA LEU A 29 3.80 -1.77 -5.76
C LEU A 29 3.81 -3.29 -5.69
N HIS A 30 3.37 -3.83 -4.56
CA HIS A 30 3.21 -5.25 -4.32
C HIS A 30 1.73 -5.56 -4.13
N LEU A 31 1.18 -6.39 -5.03
CA LEU A 31 -0.21 -6.83 -4.95
C LEU A 31 -0.23 -8.26 -4.40
N VAL A 32 -0.76 -8.43 -3.21
CA VAL A 32 -0.81 -9.72 -2.52
C VAL A 32 -2.20 -10.31 -2.67
N GLY A 33 -2.29 -11.43 -3.38
CA GLY A 33 -3.56 -12.11 -3.66
C GLY A 33 -4.04 -13.01 -2.53
N PRO A 34 -5.18 -13.63 -2.76
CA PRO A 34 -5.98 -13.53 -3.97
C PRO A 34 -6.62 -12.16 -4.15
N LEU A 35 -6.64 -11.67 -5.40
CA LEU A 35 -7.27 -10.38 -5.73
C LEU A 35 -8.78 -10.58 -5.89
N GLY A 36 -9.57 -9.59 -5.52
CA GLY A 36 -11.01 -9.60 -5.71
C GLY A 36 -11.46 -9.32 -7.15
N PHE A 37 -10.53 -9.25 -8.09
CA PHE A 37 -10.78 -8.93 -9.49
C PHE A 37 -9.67 -9.50 -10.37
N VAL A 38 -9.88 -9.44 -11.70
CA VAL A 38 -8.87 -9.85 -12.68
C VAL A 38 -8.06 -8.64 -13.13
N LEU A 39 -6.74 -8.75 -13.05
CA LEU A 39 -5.82 -7.72 -13.53
C LEU A 39 -5.21 -8.21 -14.84
N ASP A 40 -5.76 -7.76 -15.99
CA ASP A 40 -5.29 -8.11 -17.31
C ASP A 40 -5.05 -6.86 -18.17
N ASP A 41 -4.39 -7.04 -19.31
CA ASP A 41 -4.00 -5.94 -20.19
C ASP A 41 -5.21 -5.13 -20.68
N ALA A 42 -6.32 -5.78 -20.98
CA ALA A 42 -7.51 -5.10 -21.47
C ALA A 42 -8.11 -4.18 -20.40
N ARG A 43 -8.16 -4.64 -19.13
CA ARG A 43 -8.67 -3.84 -18.02
C ARG A 43 -7.73 -2.70 -17.65
N LEU A 44 -6.43 -2.94 -17.68
CA LEU A 44 -5.42 -1.91 -17.46
C LEU A 44 -5.53 -0.80 -18.51
N LYS A 45 -5.64 -1.19 -19.77
CA LYS A 45 -5.77 -0.24 -20.86
C LYS A 45 -7.04 0.61 -20.76
N ARG A 46 -8.16 0.02 -20.37
CA ARG A 46 -9.42 0.74 -20.10
C ARG A 46 -9.31 1.72 -18.96
N ALA A 47 -8.47 1.44 -17.97
CA ALA A 47 -8.19 2.33 -16.85
C ALA A 47 -7.18 3.43 -17.20
N GLY A 48 -6.70 3.48 -18.44
CA GLY A 48 -5.72 4.48 -18.88
C GLY A 48 -4.29 4.17 -18.43
N LEU A 49 -4.02 2.92 -18.07
CA LEU A 49 -2.69 2.47 -17.67
C LEU A 49 -1.98 1.80 -18.84
N ASP A 50 -0.66 1.88 -18.85
CA ASP A 50 0.17 1.23 -19.87
C ASP A 50 1.26 0.37 -19.20
N TYR A 51 2.12 -0.24 -20.04
CA TYR A 51 3.17 -1.11 -19.52
C TYR A 51 4.21 -0.36 -18.67
N ARG A 52 4.35 0.95 -18.86
CA ARG A 52 5.26 1.77 -18.04
C ARG A 52 4.73 1.90 -16.62
N ASP A 53 3.41 2.09 -16.48
CA ASP A 53 2.76 2.14 -15.18
C ASP A 53 2.95 0.83 -14.42
N MET A 54 3.03 -0.29 -15.14
CA MET A 54 3.18 -1.63 -14.56
C MET A 54 4.62 -2.06 -14.31
N ALA A 55 5.62 -1.25 -14.68
CA ALA A 55 7.03 -1.63 -14.63
C ALA A 55 7.49 -2.06 -13.22
N GLU A 56 6.98 -1.42 -12.18
CA GLU A 56 7.36 -1.70 -10.80
C GLU A 56 6.23 -2.37 -10.00
N VAL A 57 5.29 -3.05 -10.69
CA VAL A 57 4.24 -3.82 -10.04
C VAL A 57 4.67 -5.29 -9.93
N ARG A 58 4.59 -5.82 -8.72
CA ARG A 58 4.85 -7.22 -8.41
C ARG A 58 3.59 -7.86 -7.89
N GLN A 59 3.31 -9.09 -8.32
CA GLN A 59 2.12 -9.82 -7.89
C GLN A 59 2.53 -11.10 -7.16
N TYR A 60 1.78 -11.45 -6.11
CA TYR A 60 1.99 -12.64 -5.29
C TYR A 60 0.68 -13.36 -5.12
N GLU A 61 0.71 -14.70 -5.18
CA GLU A 61 -0.51 -15.50 -5.05
C GLU A 61 -1.13 -15.39 -3.65
N HIS A 62 -0.29 -15.27 -2.62
CA HIS A 62 -0.73 -15.20 -1.23
C HIS A 62 0.33 -14.52 -0.36
N TRP A 63 -0.05 -14.24 0.88
CA TRP A 63 0.79 -13.52 1.83
C TRP A 63 2.16 -14.18 2.06
N ASN A 64 2.18 -15.50 2.23
CA ASN A 64 3.45 -16.21 2.48
C ASN A 64 4.40 -16.12 1.28
N ALA A 65 3.88 -16.05 0.06
CA ALA A 65 4.72 -15.84 -1.11
C ALA A 65 5.35 -14.45 -1.08
N PHE A 66 4.59 -13.44 -0.66
CA PHE A 66 5.12 -12.08 -0.51
C PHE A 66 6.22 -12.03 0.57
N THR A 67 5.95 -12.52 1.76
CA THR A 67 6.92 -12.47 2.87
C THR A 67 8.16 -13.30 2.58
N GLY A 68 7.98 -14.44 1.91
CA GLY A 68 9.11 -15.29 1.52
C GLY A 68 10.06 -14.64 0.53
N GLN A 69 9.54 -13.80 -0.37
CA GLN A 69 10.36 -13.09 -1.36
C GLN A 69 10.88 -11.75 -0.84
N ASN A 70 10.34 -11.25 0.26
CA ASN A 70 10.71 -9.95 0.83
C ASN A 70 10.96 -10.09 2.35
N PRO A 71 11.86 -11.01 2.77
CA PRO A 71 11.98 -11.36 4.20
C PRO A 71 12.53 -10.22 5.07
N ASN A 72 13.22 -9.26 4.46
CA ASN A 72 13.89 -8.18 5.19
C ASN A 72 13.22 -6.83 5.01
N MET A 73 12.02 -6.79 4.42
CA MET A 73 11.30 -5.53 4.23
C MET A 73 10.60 -5.14 5.52
N PRO A 74 11.00 -4.03 6.16
CA PRO A 74 10.26 -3.53 7.32
C PRO A 74 8.88 -3.03 6.87
N LEU A 75 7.83 -3.44 7.57
CA LEU A 75 6.45 -3.07 7.21
C LEU A 75 5.86 -2.13 8.25
N TRP A 76 5.20 -1.09 7.74
CA TRP A 76 4.35 -0.18 8.51
C TRP A 76 2.91 -0.47 8.10
N ALA A 77 2.11 -1.00 9.02
CA ALA A 77 0.72 -1.37 8.73
C ALA A 77 -0.20 -0.20 8.99
N PHE A 78 -1.01 0.16 7.99
CA PHE A 78 -2.05 1.19 8.14
C PHE A 78 -3.36 0.51 8.50
N SER A 79 -3.92 0.86 9.66
CA SER A 79 -5.11 0.23 10.19
C SER A 79 -5.89 1.20 11.07
N THR A 80 -7.23 1.09 11.04
CA THR A 80 -8.08 1.82 11.98
C THR A 80 -7.86 1.36 13.42
N ARG A 81 -7.20 0.21 13.61
CA ARG A 81 -6.81 -0.34 14.92
C ARG A 81 -5.39 0.03 15.31
N GLY A 82 -4.69 0.81 14.50
CA GLY A 82 -3.36 1.30 14.82
C GLY A 82 -3.40 2.31 15.96
N SER A 83 -2.35 2.35 16.76
CA SER A 83 -2.21 3.26 17.89
C SER A 83 -1.23 4.40 17.65
N VAL A 84 -0.39 4.28 16.63
CA VAL A 84 0.63 5.28 16.32
C VAL A 84 0.12 6.21 15.22
N PRO A 85 0.09 7.53 15.44
CA PRO A 85 -0.24 8.45 14.34
C PRO A 85 0.73 8.27 13.19
N TYR A 86 0.20 8.22 11.96
CA TYR A 86 1.02 7.88 10.78
C TYR A 86 2.20 8.84 10.57
N HIS A 87 2.04 10.09 10.92
CA HIS A 87 3.07 11.11 10.72
C HIS A 87 4.20 11.04 11.76
N GLU A 88 4.03 10.23 12.81
CA GLU A 88 5.08 9.99 13.80
C GLU A 88 5.98 8.80 13.42
N ALA A 89 5.64 8.06 12.36
CA ALA A 89 6.48 6.99 11.87
C ALA A 89 7.78 7.55 11.31
N GLY A 90 8.89 6.86 11.57
CA GLY A 90 10.19 7.20 10.98
C GLY A 90 10.45 6.37 9.75
N PHE A 91 9.90 6.75 8.60
CA PHE A 91 10.07 5.99 7.37
C PHE A 91 11.50 6.06 6.85
N ARG A 92 11.97 4.94 6.30
CA ARG A 92 13.29 4.81 5.70
C ARG A 92 13.19 4.22 4.30
N LYS A 93 14.21 4.43 3.48
CA LYS A 93 14.29 3.81 2.15
C LYS A 93 14.18 2.29 2.28
N GLY A 94 13.40 1.67 1.43
CA GLY A 94 13.17 0.23 1.46
C GLY A 94 12.01 -0.21 2.33
N ASP A 95 11.46 0.67 3.14
CA ASP A 95 10.29 0.34 3.97
C ASP A 95 9.07 0.06 3.10
N GLY A 96 8.20 -0.81 3.59
CA GLY A 96 6.91 -1.11 2.98
C GLY A 96 5.76 -0.52 3.79
N LEU A 97 4.83 0.11 3.09
CA LEU A 97 3.58 0.62 3.64
C LEU A 97 2.49 -0.39 3.30
N LEU A 98 1.94 -1.04 4.30
CA LEU A 98 0.99 -2.15 4.14
C LEU A 98 -0.43 -1.69 4.40
N PHE A 99 -1.32 -1.99 3.44
CA PHE A 99 -2.73 -1.62 3.49
C PHE A 99 -3.61 -2.84 3.27
N GLY A 100 -4.73 -2.90 3.97
CA GLY A 100 -5.68 -4.00 3.86
C GLY A 100 -6.74 -3.81 2.79
N PRO A 101 -7.56 -4.84 2.56
CA PRO A 101 -8.67 -4.77 1.63
C PRO A 101 -9.70 -3.72 2.08
N GLU A 102 -10.39 -3.14 1.10
CA GLU A 102 -11.27 -1.99 1.29
C GLU A 102 -12.40 -2.25 2.30
N SER A 103 -12.99 -3.45 2.26
CA SER A 103 -14.16 -3.76 3.09
C SER A 103 -13.84 -4.23 4.50
N ARG A 104 -12.63 -4.78 4.73
CA ARG A 104 -12.31 -5.49 5.96
C ARG A 104 -11.12 -4.94 6.72
N GLY A 105 -10.23 -4.22 6.04
CA GLY A 105 -8.92 -3.89 6.61
C GLY A 105 -8.02 -5.12 6.75
N LEU A 106 -6.85 -4.94 7.35
CA LEU A 106 -5.91 -6.04 7.56
C LEU A 106 -6.47 -7.05 8.57
N PRO A 107 -6.40 -8.35 8.27
CA PRO A 107 -6.81 -9.36 9.23
C PRO A 107 -5.84 -9.43 10.42
N ASP A 108 -6.30 -9.99 11.55
CA ASP A 108 -5.54 -10.01 12.79
C ASP A 108 -4.20 -10.72 12.66
N ASP A 109 -4.15 -11.81 11.91
CA ASP A 109 -2.92 -12.58 11.73
C ASP A 109 -1.85 -11.80 10.96
N VAL A 110 -2.24 -11.07 9.93
CA VAL A 110 -1.33 -10.23 9.15
C VAL A 110 -0.90 -8.99 9.97
N LEU A 111 -1.87 -8.31 10.60
CA LEU A 111 -1.57 -7.17 11.46
C LEU A 111 -0.66 -7.57 12.62
N GLY A 112 -0.86 -8.75 13.16
CA GLY A 112 -0.05 -9.29 14.26
C GLY A 112 1.42 -9.52 13.91
N GLU A 113 1.75 -9.65 12.61
CA GLU A 113 3.14 -9.76 12.18
C GLU A 113 3.87 -8.42 12.20
N CYS A 114 3.13 -7.31 12.30
CA CYS A 114 3.72 -5.98 12.44
C CYS A 114 3.80 -5.60 13.93
N PRO A 115 4.97 -5.17 14.43
CA PRO A 115 5.07 -4.70 15.81
C PRO A 115 4.07 -3.58 16.10
N ALA A 116 3.60 -3.47 17.34
CA ALA A 116 2.64 -2.44 17.72
C ALA A 116 3.12 -1.03 17.37
N ALA A 117 4.43 -0.77 17.50
CA ALA A 117 5.04 0.51 17.16
C ALA A 117 4.99 0.83 15.66
N ARG A 118 4.66 -0.16 14.82
CA ARG A 118 4.56 0.00 13.36
C ARG A 118 3.13 -0.17 12.86
N ARG A 119 2.14 -0.06 13.74
CA ARG A 119 0.72 -0.07 13.37
C ARG A 119 0.22 1.38 13.41
N LEU A 120 0.03 1.94 12.23
CA LEU A 120 -0.21 3.36 12.02
C LEU A 120 -1.69 3.64 11.82
N ARG A 121 -2.09 4.82 12.23
CA ARG A 121 -3.45 5.31 12.07
C ARG A 121 -3.46 6.70 11.43
N LEU A 122 -4.32 6.89 10.44
CA LEU A 122 -4.65 8.20 9.91
C LEU A 122 -5.70 8.85 10.81
N PRO A 123 -5.56 10.14 11.13
CA PRO A 123 -6.58 10.82 11.93
C PRO A 123 -7.87 10.95 11.13
N MET A 124 -9.00 10.65 11.78
CA MET A 124 -10.33 10.75 11.21
C MET A 124 -11.30 11.17 12.30
N ARG A 125 -12.46 11.70 11.89
CA ARG A 125 -13.56 11.94 12.84
C ARG A 125 -13.97 10.62 13.49
N GLN A 126 -14.35 10.68 14.76
CA GLN A 126 -14.64 9.47 15.55
C GLN A 126 -15.80 8.64 14.98
N ASP A 127 -16.80 9.30 14.39
CA ASP A 127 -18.01 8.68 13.86
C ASP A 127 -17.96 8.46 12.34
N SER A 128 -16.80 8.63 11.73
CA SER A 128 -16.66 8.52 10.28
C SER A 128 -16.35 7.08 9.85
N ARG A 129 -16.65 6.81 8.58
CA ARG A 129 -16.23 5.57 7.92
C ARG A 129 -14.74 5.62 7.63
N SER A 130 -14.15 4.47 7.28
CA SER A 130 -12.77 4.44 6.79
C SER A 130 -12.63 5.26 5.50
N LEU A 131 -11.45 5.82 5.29
CA LEU A 131 -11.13 6.56 4.07
C LEU A 131 -11.03 5.61 2.88
N ASN A 132 -11.29 6.15 1.68
CA ASN A 132 -11.03 5.44 0.44
C ASN A 132 -9.58 4.94 0.41
N LEU A 133 -9.38 3.70 -0.04
CA LEU A 133 -8.05 3.07 -0.01
C LEU A 133 -7.02 3.86 -0.81
N SER A 134 -7.34 4.29 -2.02
CA SER A 134 -6.36 5.02 -2.84
C SER A 134 -5.97 6.36 -2.20
N ASN A 135 -6.92 7.03 -1.55
CA ASN A 135 -6.62 8.25 -0.79
C ASN A 135 -5.70 7.96 0.39
N THR A 136 -5.99 6.90 1.14
CA THR A 136 -5.15 6.49 2.27
C THR A 136 -3.72 6.18 1.84
N VAL A 137 -3.57 5.46 0.75
CA VAL A 137 -2.24 5.13 0.20
C VAL A 137 -1.50 6.39 -0.21
N ALA A 138 -2.18 7.32 -0.90
CA ALA A 138 -1.55 8.57 -1.32
C ALA A 138 -1.07 9.40 -0.12
N VAL A 139 -1.91 9.52 0.91
CA VAL A 139 -1.53 10.27 2.12
C VAL A 139 -0.32 9.64 2.80
N GLY A 140 -0.36 8.31 3.01
CA GLY A 140 0.75 7.60 3.66
C GLY A 140 2.04 7.65 2.86
N LEU A 141 1.94 7.39 1.56
CA LEU A 141 3.11 7.39 0.67
C LEU A 141 3.77 8.77 0.61
N TYR A 142 2.97 9.84 0.44
CA TYR A 142 3.53 11.19 0.38
C TYR A 142 4.13 11.66 1.70
N GLU A 143 3.62 11.19 2.84
CA GLU A 143 4.29 11.45 4.11
C GLU A 143 5.66 10.77 4.16
N GLY A 144 5.75 9.53 3.72
CA GLY A 144 7.04 8.84 3.64
C GLY A 144 8.02 9.54 2.69
N LEU A 145 7.53 9.95 1.52
CA LEU A 145 8.34 10.68 0.54
C LEU A 145 8.81 12.03 1.10
N ARG A 146 7.93 12.74 1.81
CA ARG A 146 8.29 14.01 2.46
C ARG A 146 9.45 13.82 3.46
N GLN A 147 9.35 12.79 4.28
CA GLN A 147 10.41 12.48 5.26
C GLN A 147 11.74 12.16 4.56
N LEU A 148 11.69 11.55 3.38
CA LEU A 148 12.88 11.20 2.59
C LEU A 148 13.32 12.33 1.65
N GLY A 149 12.69 13.52 1.74
CA GLY A 149 13.09 14.69 0.99
C GLY A 149 12.68 14.70 -0.48
N PHE A 150 11.70 13.89 -0.89
CA PHE A 150 11.23 13.76 -2.27
C PHE A 150 12.38 13.46 -3.25
N GLU A 151 13.31 12.63 -2.83
CA GLU A 151 14.51 12.32 -3.59
C GLU A 151 14.17 11.77 -4.99
N ASN A 152 14.78 12.36 -6.02
CA ASN A 152 14.61 12.00 -7.42
C ASN A 152 13.20 12.25 -8.00
N LEU A 153 12.41 13.14 -7.40
CA LEU A 153 11.07 13.47 -7.90
C LEU A 153 10.98 14.85 -8.58
N TYR A 154 12.02 15.66 -8.50
CA TYR A 154 12.11 16.96 -9.18
C TYR A 154 13.22 16.97 -10.20
#